data_c174a5ba9960b57b34bc9fa6d4a113f3
#
_entry.id   c174a5ba9960b57b34bc9fa6d4a113f3
#
_cell.length_a   1.000
_cell.length_b   1.000
_cell.length_c   1.000
_cell.angle_alpha   90.00
_cell.angle_beta   90.00
_cell.angle_gamma   90.00
#
_symmetry.space_group_name_H-M   'P 1'
#
loop_
_entity.id
_entity.type
_entity.pdbx_description
1 polymer ?
#
loop_
_entity_poly.entity_id
_entity_poly.type
_entity_poly.pdbx_seq_one_letter_code
_entity_poly.pdbx_strand_id
1 'polypeptide(L)'
;MNKKSKERLHFFLLVEKMLREMNQEAVVDCSEATLQSMKHIYKELRIALLRVEVARIERLKDEGKMTPKEAVHRKALLRKRWR
;
A
#
# COMPACT_ATOMS: atom_id res chain seq x y z
N MET A 1 16.22 12.02 6.26
CA MET A 1 15.25 11.76 5.18
C MET A 1 15.43 12.78 4.07
N ASN A 2 15.58 12.36 2.82
CA ASN A 2 15.77 13.29 1.71
C ASN A 2 14.43 13.91 1.26
N LYS A 3 14.48 14.90 0.36
CA LYS A 3 13.30 15.63 -0.10
C LYS A 3 12.27 14.72 -0.74
N LYS A 4 12.68 13.75 -1.58
CA LYS A 4 11.76 12.81 -2.24
C LYS A 4 11.03 11.91 -1.24
N SER A 5 11.74 11.45 -0.21
CA SER A 5 11.15 10.63 0.84
C SER A 5 10.11 11.40 1.64
N LYS A 6 10.39 12.67 1.94
CA LYS A 6 9.44 13.56 2.62
C LYS A 6 8.18 13.80 1.80
N GLU A 7 8.33 14.02 0.50
CA GLU A 7 7.21 14.22 -0.42
C GLU A 7 6.33 12.98 -0.51
N ARG A 8 6.93 11.79 -0.59
CA ARG A 8 6.20 10.52 -0.63
C ARG A 8 5.43 10.27 0.65
N LEU A 9 6.07 10.51 1.80
CA LEU A 9 5.41 10.37 3.09
C LEU A 9 4.27 11.37 3.23
N HIS A 10 4.48 12.61 2.83
CA HIS A 10 3.45 13.65 2.87
C HIS A 10 2.23 13.25 2.03
N PHE A 11 2.44 12.76 0.82
CA PHE A 11 1.38 12.30 -0.06
C PHE A 11 0.60 11.13 0.59
N PHE A 12 1.31 10.16 1.15
CA PHE A 12 0.68 9.03 1.84
C PHE A 12 -0.20 9.50 3.01
N LEU A 13 0.30 10.42 3.83
CA LEU A 13 -0.44 10.95 4.97
C LEU A 13 -1.68 11.74 4.51
N LEU A 14 -1.58 12.45 3.39
CA LEU A 14 -2.70 13.18 2.81
C LEU A 14 -3.81 12.22 2.36
N VAL A 15 -3.46 11.16 1.65
CA VAL A 15 -4.41 10.13 1.21
C VAL A 15 -5.09 9.48 2.42
N GLU A 16 -4.32 9.13 3.45
CA GLU A 16 -4.85 8.55 4.69
C GLU A 16 -5.85 9.48 5.36
N LYS A 17 -5.53 10.77 5.44
CA LYS A 17 -6.42 11.78 5.99
C LYS A 17 -7.72 11.87 5.20
N MET A 18 -7.63 11.91 3.88
CA MET A 18 -8.81 11.97 3.00
C MET A 18 -9.75 10.77 3.22
N LEU A 19 -9.17 9.57 3.37
CA LEU A 19 -9.96 8.37 3.62
C LEU A 19 -10.67 8.41 4.98
N ARG A 20 -10.03 8.98 6.00
CA ARG A 20 -10.64 9.13 7.32
C ARG A 20 -11.78 10.13 7.33
N GLU A 21 -11.68 11.18 6.54
CA GLU A 21 -12.68 12.25 6.48
C GLU A 21 -13.85 11.93 5.54
N MET A 22 -13.78 10.80 4.85
CA MET A 22 -14.83 10.40 3.90
C MET A 22 -16.15 10.18 4.61
N ASN A 23 -17.23 10.76 4.08
CA ASN A 23 -18.56 10.56 4.60
C ASN A 23 -19.05 9.15 4.25
N GLN A 24 -19.28 8.32 5.26
CA GLN A 24 -19.70 6.94 5.09
C GLN A 24 -21.09 6.81 4.42
N GLU A 25 -21.99 7.72 4.73
CA GLU A 25 -23.33 7.71 4.11
C GLU A 25 -23.25 7.97 2.60
N ALA A 26 -22.37 8.86 2.18
CA ALA A 26 -22.13 9.12 0.77
C ALA A 26 -21.59 7.87 0.05
N VAL A 27 -20.74 7.11 0.72
CA VAL A 27 -20.21 5.87 0.17
C VAL A 27 -21.31 4.82 0.00
N VAL A 28 -22.18 4.68 0.98
CA VAL A 28 -23.32 3.74 0.92
C VAL A 28 -24.27 4.09 -0.22
N ASP A 29 -24.49 5.37 -0.47
CA ASP A 29 -25.42 5.84 -1.49
C ASP A 29 -24.80 5.98 -2.89
N CYS A 30 -23.54 5.59 -3.08
CA CYS A 30 -22.88 5.74 -4.36
C CYS A 30 -23.50 4.83 -5.44
N SER A 31 -23.38 5.23 -6.72
CA SER A 31 -23.88 4.43 -7.83
C SER A 31 -23.06 3.14 -8.00
N GLU A 32 -23.64 2.14 -8.66
CA GLU A 32 -22.96 0.89 -8.98
C GLU A 32 -21.68 1.14 -9.80
N ALA A 33 -21.73 2.06 -10.77
CA ALA A 33 -20.55 2.42 -11.56
C ALA A 33 -19.43 2.98 -10.70
N THR A 34 -19.77 3.86 -9.74
CA THR A 34 -18.81 4.42 -8.79
C THR A 34 -18.24 3.33 -7.90
N LEU A 35 -19.07 2.43 -7.41
CA LEU A 35 -18.62 1.30 -6.60
C LEU A 35 -17.61 0.42 -7.34
N GLN A 36 -17.86 0.11 -8.61
CA GLN A 36 -16.94 -0.69 -9.43
C GLN A 36 -15.61 0.04 -9.64
N SER A 37 -15.65 1.35 -9.86
CA SER A 37 -14.44 2.17 -9.96
C SER A 37 -13.64 2.14 -8.66
N MET A 38 -14.30 2.24 -7.52
CA MET A 38 -13.65 2.18 -6.20
C MET A 38 -13.00 0.82 -5.96
N LYS A 39 -13.66 -0.28 -6.33
CA LYS A 39 -13.12 -1.63 -6.22
C LYS A 39 -11.87 -1.79 -7.08
N HIS A 40 -11.88 -1.24 -8.28
CA HIS A 40 -10.72 -1.27 -9.17
C HIS A 40 -9.54 -0.50 -8.58
N ILE A 41 -9.79 0.71 -8.10
CA ILE A 41 -8.77 1.56 -7.46
C ILE A 41 -8.19 0.85 -6.23
N TYR A 42 -9.04 0.25 -5.41
CA TYR A 42 -8.60 -0.49 -4.23
C TYR A 42 -7.68 -1.66 -4.60
N LYS A 43 -8.05 -2.41 -5.64
CA LYS A 43 -7.23 -3.53 -6.13
C LYS A 43 -5.85 -3.04 -6.60
N GLU A 44 -5.82 -1.96 -7.38
CA GLU A 44 -4.57 -1.37 -7.87
C GLU A 44 -3.72 -0.84 -6.71
N LEU A 45 -4.34 -0.22 -5.72
CA LEU A 45 -3.64 0.28 -4.54
C LEU A 45 -3.01 -0.87 -3.74
N ARG A 46 -3.73 -1.97 -3.56
CA ARG A 46 -3.19 -3.16 -2.88
C ARG A 46 -1.94 -3.70 -3.59
N ILE A 47 -2.00 -3.81 -4.90
CA ILE A 47 -0.87 -4.28 -5.71
C ILE A 47 0.32 -3.33 -5.55
N ALA A 48 0.08 -2.02 -5.61
CA ALA A 48 1.12 -1.01 -5.44
C ALA A 48 1.78 -1.09 -4.06
N LEU A 49 0.98 -1.22 -3.00
CA LEU A 49 1.49 -1.34 -1.63
C LEU A 49 2.32 -2.61 -1.44
N LEU A 50 1.87 -3.71 -2.02
CA LEU A 50 2.63 -4.96 -1.98
C LEU A 50 4.00 -4.80 -2.66
N ARG A 51 4.03 -4.15 -3.82
CA ARG A 51 5.29 -3.87 -4.53
C ARG A 51 6.25 -3.01 -3.71
N VAL A 52 5.73 -1.98 -3.03
CA VAL A 52 6.54 -1.12 -2.16
C VAL A 52 7.17 -1.93 -1.03
N GLU A 53 6.38 -2.77 -0.36
CA GLU A 53 6.88 -3.58 0.76
C GLU A 53 7.86 -4.65 0.30
N VAL A 54 7.63 -5.29 -0.83
CA VAL A 54 8.56 -6.26 -1.42
C VAL A 54 9.88 -5.59 -1.79
N ALA A 55 9.83 -4.41 -2.41
CA ALA A 55 11.02 -3.65 -2.76
C ALA A 55 11.85 -3.29 -1.52
N ARG A 56 11.19 -2.94 -0.42
CA ARG A 56 11.87 -2.67 0.85
C ARG A 56 12.60 -3.91 1.38
N ILE A 57 11.96 -5.07 1.34
CA ILE A 57 12.57 -6.32 1.78
C ILE A 57 13.81 -6.65 0.93
N GLU A 58 13.70 -6.51 -0.40
CA GLU A 58 14.84 -6.72 -1.29
C GLU A 58 16.00 -5.79 -0.97
N ARG A 59 15.72 -4.52 -0.70
CA ARG A 59 16.74 -3.55 -0.34
C ARG A 59 17.43 -3.93 0.98
N LEU A 60 16.67 -4.32 2.00
CA LEU A 60 17.23 -4.74 3.29
C LEU A 60 18.10 -5.99 3.15
N LYS A 61 17.70 -6.92 2.29
CA LYS A 61 18.49 -8.10 1.98
C LYS A 61 19.82 -7.71 1.30
N ASP A 62 19.74 -6.83 0.29
CA ASP A 62 20.94 -6.38 -0.46
C ASP A 62 21.89 -5.58 0.42
N GLU A 63 21.38 -4.84 1.40
CA GLU A 63 22.19 -4.11 2.37
C GLU A 63 22.75 -4.98 3.50
N GLY A 64 22.47 -6.27 3.48
CA GLY A 64 22.93 -7.19 4.52
C GLY A 64 22.19 -7.09 5.85
N LYS A 65 21.07 -6.36 5.89
CA LYS A 65 20.25 -6.19 7.11
C LYS A 65 19.24 -7.31 7.32
N MET A 66 19.10 -8.18 6.33
CA MET A 66 18.17 -9.30 6.35
C MET A 66 18.77 -10.47 5.58
N THR A 67 18.65 -11.68 6.11
CA THR A 67 19.12 -12.88 5.41
C THR A 67 18.20 -13.21 4.23
N PRO A 68 18.71 -13.88 3.18
CA PRO A 68 17.87 -14.33 2.07
C PRO A 68 16.69 -15.21 2.54
N LYS A 69 16.90 -16.04 3.54
CA LYS A 69 15.85 -16.89 4.11
C LYS A 69 14.73 -16.07 4.76
N GLU A 70 15.10 -15.07 5.56
CA GLU A 70 14.12 -14.15 6.17
C GLU A 70 13.36 -13.37 5.10
N ALA A 71 14.05 -12.91 4.06
CA ALA A 71 13.42 -12.17 2.97
C ALA A 71 12.34 -13.01 2.28
N VAL A 72 12.63 -14.27 1.96
CA VAL A 72 11.66 -15.19 1.37
C VAL A 72 10.46 -15.38 2.29
N HIS A 73 10.70 -15.59 3.57
CA HIS A 73 9.64 -15.79 4.57
C HIS A 73 8.74 -14.56 4.67
N ARG A 74 9.32 -13.35 4.77
CA ARG A 74 8.55 -12.10 4.87
C ARG A 74 7.73 -11.81 3.61
N LYS A 75 8.29 -12.08 2.43
CA LYS A 75 7.55 -11.94 1.18
C LYS A 75 6.33 -12.87 1.13
N ALA A 76 6.50 -14.11 1.59
CA ALA A 76 5.40 -15.07 1.65
C ALA A 76 4.28 -14.59 2.59
N LEU A 77 4.65 -14.03 3.75
CA LEU A 77 3.68 -13.46 4.70
C LEU A 77 2.92 -12.27 4.09
N LEU A 78 3.61 -11.40 3.36
CA LEU A 78 2.98 -10.26 2.69
C LEU A 78 1.96 -10.70 1.66
N ARG A 79 2.32 -11.67 0.82
CA ARG A 79 1.40 -12.21 -0.19
C ARG A 79 0.15 -12.80 0.44
N LYS A 80 0.32 -13.48 1.57
CA LYS A 80 -0.79 -14.05 2.33
C LYS A 80 -1.69 -12.97 2.92
N ARG A 81 -1.10 -11.91 3.47
CA ARG A 81 -1.81 -10.78 4.09
C ARG A 81 -2.66 -10.00 3.07
N TRP A 82 -2.14 -9.84 1.84
CA TRP A 82 -2.77 -9.02 0.81
C TRP A 82 -3.61 -9.81 -0.22
N ARG A 83 -3.91 -11.03 0.08
CA ARG A 83 -4.81 -11.85 -0.77
C ARG A 83 -6.25 -11.35 -0.74
#